data_3b4f79e4875a4dea8dfd92655113df29
#
_entry.id   3b4f79e4875a4dea8dfd92655113df29
#
_cell.length_a   1.000
_cell.length_b   1.000
_cell.length_c   1.000
_cell.angle_alpha   90.00
_cell.angle_beta   90.00
_cell.angle_gamma   90.00
#
_symmetry.space_group_name_H-M   'P 1'
#
loop_
_entity.id
_entity.type
_entity.pdbx_description
1 polymer ?
#
loop_
_entity_poly.entity_id
_entity_poly.type
_entity_poly.pdbx_seq_one_letter_code
_entity_poly.pdbx_strand_id
1 'polypeptide(L)'
;MVGVLLSVTAGSAYLGSAVVARHRAQAAADLAALAAAARVAAGPETACAQANAVARAMRVSTIGCAVDDLDVVVTIEVRLAVGGWGSARAAARAGPTKHA
;
A
#
# COMPACT_ATOMS: atom_id res chain seq x y z
N MET A 1 -14.55 -24.06 -27.73
CA MET A 1 -15.35 -23.03 -27.07
C MET A 1 -15.16 -22.98 -25.56
N VAL A 2 -15.25 -24.13 -24.88
CA VAL A 2 -15.09 -24.16 -23.43
C VAL A 2 -13.73 -23.63 -23.01
N GLY A 3 -12.67 -23.99 -23.74
CA GLY A 3 -11.31 -23.53 -23.44
C GLY A 3 -11.15 -22.02 -23.53
N VAL A 4 -11.82 -21.38 -24.50
CA VAL A 4 -11.79 -19.92 -24.65
C VAL A 4 -12.52 -19.25 -23.49
N LEU A 5 -13.67 -19.77 -23.09
CA LEU A 5 -14.43 -19.23 -21.96
C LEU A 5 -13.64 -19.33 -20.65
N LEU A 6 -12.98 -20.47 -20.41
CA LEU A 6 -12.16 -20.65 -19.23
C LEU A 6 -10.97 -19.68 -19.23
N SER A 7 -10.33 -19.46 -20.36
CA SER A 7 -9.21 -18.54 -20.48
C SER A 7 -9.63 -17.09 -20.21
N VAL A 8 -10.77 -16.67 -20.74
CA VAL A 8 -11.31 -15.32 -20.51
C VAL A 8 -11.65 -15.14 -19.04
N THR A 9 -12.29 -16.11 -18.43
CA THR A 9 -12.68 -16.06 -17.01
C THR A 9 -11.43 -15.98 -16.12
N ALA A 10 -10.42 -16.81 -16.36
CA ALA A 10 -9.19 -16.81 -15.59
C ALA A 10 -8.43 -15.48 -15.74
N GLY A 11 -8.36 -14.96 -16.98
CA GLY A 11 -7.71 -13.67 -17.23
C GLY A 11 -8.42 -12.53 -16.54
N SER A 12 -9.75 -12.51 -16.54
CA SER A 12 -10.54 -11.49 -15.86
C SER A 12 -10.36 -11.54 -14.36
N ALA A 13 -10.33 -12.75 -13.77
CA ALA A 13 -10.09 -12.92 -12.34
C ALA A 13 -8.71 -12.41 -11.93
N TYR A 14 -7.69 -12.68 -12.73
CA TYR A 14 -6.33 -12.17 -12.46
C TYR A 14 -6.29 -10.66 -12.52
N LEU A 15 -6.85 -10.04 -13.56
CA LEU A 15 -6.89 -8.59 -13.71
C LEU A 15 -7.67 -7.94 -12.56
N GLY A 16 -8.81 -8.51 -12.18
CA GLY A 16 -9.59 -8.02 -11.05
C GLY A 16 -8.79 -8.09 -9.75
N SER A 17 -8.07 -9.18 -9.52
CA SER A 17 -7.22 -9.34 -8.36
C SER A 17 -6.09 -8.29 -8.34
N ALA A 18 -5.49 -8.00 -9.49
CA ALA A 18 -4.44 -6.99 -9.59
C ALA A 18 -4.97 -5.60 -9.28
N VAL A 19 -6.16 -5.24 -9.78
CA VAL A 19 -6.80 -3.96 -9.52
C VAL A 19 -7.12 -3.81 -8.04
N VAL A 20 -7.73 -4.83 -7.44
CA VAL A 20 -8.07 -4.82 -6.01
C VAL A 20 -6.81 -4.70 -5.16
N ALA A 21 -5.76 -5.44 -5.49
CA ALA A 21 -4.50 -5.39 -4.76
C ALA A 21 -3.87 -3.99 -4.84
N ARG A 22 -3.92 -3.34 -6.00
CA ARG A 22 -3.39 -1.99 -6.17
C ARG A 22 -4.18 -0.97 -5.36
N HIS A 23 -5.51 -1.05 -5.39
CA HIS A 23 -6.36 -0.16 -4.59
C HIS A 23 -6.10 -0.35 -3.10
N ARG A 24 -5.98 -1.59 -2.68
CA ARG A 24 -5.71 -1.91 -1.29
C ARG A 24 -4.34 -1.39 -0.87
N ALA A 25 -3.33 -1.55 -1.69
CA ALA A 25 -2.00 -1.05 -1.42
C ALA A 25 -2.00 0.47 -1.31
N GLN A 26 -2.70 1.17 -2.21
CA GLN A 26 -2.78 2.62 -2.19
C GLN A 26 -3.52 3.11 -0.94
N ALA A 27 -4.65 2.51 -0.60
CA ALA A 27 -5.40 2.88 0.59
C ALA A 27 -4.58 2.66 1.85
N ALA A 28 -3.88 1.54 1.93
CA ALA A 28 -3.03 1.23 3.09
C ALA A 28 -1.85 2.20 3.17
N ALA A 29 -1.23 2.52 2.05
CA ALA A 29 -0.12 3.47 2.00
C ALA A 29 -0.57 4.85 2.47
N ASP A 30 -1.74 5.32 2.01
CA ASP A 30 -2.29 6.62 2.41
C ASP A 30 -2.55 6.67 3.90
N LEU A 31 -3.23 5.66 4.44
CA LEU A 31 -3.55 5.61 5.87
C LEU A 31 -2.28 5.49 6.71
N ALA A 32 -1.35 4.65 6.31
CA ALA A 32 -0.09 4.46 7.04
C ALA A 32 0.74 5.76 7.03
N ALA A 33 0.81 6.44 5.89
CA ALA A 33 1.53 7.70 5.78
C ALA A 33 0.91 8.80 6.63
N LEU A 34 -0.43 8.90 6.65
CA LEU A 34 -1.13 9.86 7.49
C LEU A 34 -0.91 9.57 8.98
N ALA A 35 -1.00 8.30 9.37
CA ALA A 35 -0.77 7.91 10.75
C ALA A 35 0.66 8.21 11.19
N ALA A 36 1.63 7.96 10.32
CA ALA A 36 3.03 8.27 10.58
C ALA A 36 3.27 9.77 10.67
N ALA A 37 2.67 10.54 9.77
CA ALA A 37 2.81 12.00 9.77
C ALA A 37 2.29 12.63 11.06
N ALA A 38 1.24 12.06 11.64
CA ALA A 38 0.69 12.52 12.91
C ALA A 38 1.69 12.34 14.08
N ARG A 39 2.69 11.49 13.91
CA ARG A 39 3.70 11.19 14.94
C ARG A 39 5.10 11.63 14.54
N VAL A 40 5.25 12.40 13.47
CA VAL A 40 6.57 12.78 12.95
C VAL A 40 7.36 13.61 13.95
N ALA A 41 6.68 14.40 14.77
CA ALA A 41 7.33 15.21 15.80
C ALA A 41 7.99 14.36 16.90
N ALA A 42 7.54 13.13 17.08
CA ALA A 42 8.12 12.19 18.04
C ALA A 42 9.35 11.44 17.50
N GLY A 43 9.71 11.70 16.25
CA GLY A 43 10.88 11.13 15.61
C GLY A 43 10.55 10.10 14.53
N PRO A 44 11.51 9.80 13.66
CA PRO A 44 11.29 8.87 12.53
C PRO A 44 10.91 7.47 12.98
N GLU A 45 11.53 6.97 14.05
CA GLU A 45 11.24 5.63 14.53
C GLU A 45 9.80 5.49 14.99
N THR A 46 9.31 6.46 15.75
CA THR A 46 7.92 6.46 16.22
C THR A 46 6.95 6.60 15.05
N ALA A 47 7.26 7.49 14.11
CA ALA A 47 6.43 7.69 12.92
C ALA A 47 6.32 6.39 12.11
N CYS A 48 7.44 5.75 11.82
CA CYS A 48 7.43 4.51 11.04
C CYS A 48 6.84 3.33 11.80
N ALA A 49 6.97 3.30 13.12
CA ALA A 49 6.30 2.29 13.94
C ALA A 49 4.77 2.42 13.82
N GLN A 50 4.26 3.63 13.77
CA GLN A 50 2.84 3.88 13.59
C GLN A 50 2.37 3.43 12.20
N ALA A 51 3.17 3.70 11.16
CA ALA A 51 2.88 3.22 9.82
C ALA A 51 2.80 1.69 9.78
N ASN A 52 3.75 1.03 10.43
CA ASN A 52 3.77 -0.44 10.51
C ASN A 52 2.57 -0.99 11.24
N ALA A 53 2.11 -0.32 12.30
CA ALA A 53 0.92 -0.74 13.04
C ALA A 53 -0.33 -0.69 12.16
N VAL A 54 -0.48 0.37 11.36
CA VAL A 54 -1.59 0.50 10.41
C VAL A 54 -1.52 -0.59 9.34
N ALA A 55 -0.34 -0.81 8.77
CA ALA A 55 -0.15 -1.83 7.75
C ALA A 55 -0.50 -3.22 8.29
N ARG A 56 -0.07 -3.52 9.49
CA ARG A 56 -0.36 -4.80 10.15
C ARG A 56 -1.86 -4.97 10.37
N ALA A 57 -2.55 -3.92 10.81
CA ALA A 57 -3.99 -3.96 11.00
C ALA A 57 -4.73 -4.21 9.70
N MET A 58 -4.20 -3.73 8.58
CA MET A 58 -4.76 -3.93 7.24
C MET A 58 -4.26 -5.21 6.56
N ARG A 59 -3.39 -5.97 7.22
CA ARG A 59 -2.82 -7.22 6.71
C ARG A 59 -2.04 -7.01 5.41
N VAL A 60 -1.27 -5.95 5.37
CA VAL A 60 -0.37 -5.65 4.26
C VAL A 60 1.05 -5.45 4.78
N SER A 61 2.01 -5.47 3.88
CA SER A 61 3.41 -5.35 4.24
C SER A 61 3.93 -3.95 3.96
N THR A 62 4.59 -3.35 4.94
CA THR A 62 5.35 -2.12 4.73
C THR A 62 6.74 -2.51 4.23
N ILE A 63 7.07 -2.10 3.02
CA ILE A 63 8.39 -2.38 2.44
C ILE A 63 9.30 -1.16 2.45
N GLY A 64 8.78 -0.01 2.84
CA GLY A 64 9.58 1.19 2.98
C GLY A 64 8.87 2.22 3.82
N CYS A 65 9.62 2.90 4.68
CA CYS A 65 9.14 4.04 5.45
C CYS A 65 10.31 5.00 5.62
N ALA A 66 10.16 6.21 5.13
CA ALA A 66 11.18 7.24 5.23
C ALA A 66 10.57 8.55 5.67
N VAL A 67 11.25 9.21 6.57
CA VAL A 67 10.87 10.55 7.01
C VAL A 67 11.84 11.54 6.37
N ASP A 68 11.29 12.48 5.61
CA ASP A 68 12.03 13.54 4.96
C ASP A 68 11.50 14.86 5.49
N ASP A 69 12.24 15.45 6.43
CA ASP A 69 11.84 16.64 7.18
C ASP A 69 10.51 16.36 7.91
N LEU A 70 9.40 16.96 7.50
CA LEU A 70 8.09 16.73 8.09
C LEU A 70 7.20 15.83 7.25
N ASP A 71 7.73 15.34 6.14
CA ASP A 71 7.01 14.43 5.25
C ASP A 71 7.39 12.98 5.55
N VAL A 72 6.41 12.10 5.47
CA VAL A 72 6.61 10.66 5.61
C VAL A 72 6.20 9.99 4.31
N VAL A 73 7.08 9.17 3.76
CA VAL A 73 6.78 8.37 2.57
C VAL A 73 6.72 6.91 2.99
N VAL A 74 5.58 6.28 2.75
CA VAL A 74 5.35 4.87 3.09
C VAL A 74 5.08 4.11 1.81
N THR A 75 5.78 3.01 1.63
CA THR A 75 5.58 2.10 0.50
C THR A 75 4.99 0.79 1.01
N ILE A 76 3.90 0.38 0.42
CA ILE A 76 3.14 -0.80 0.81
C ILE A 76 3.15 -1.81 -0.34
N GLU A 77 3.22 -3.07 0.00
CA GLU A 77 3.11 -4.18 -0.94
C GLU A 77 1.95 -5.08 -0.53
N VAL A 78 1.13 -5.44 -1.51
CA VAL A 78 0.01 -6.37 -1.32
C VAL A 78 0.15 -7.49 -2.34
N ARG A 79 0.06 -8.73 -1.88
CA ARG A 79 0.08 -9.89 -2.78
C ARG A 79 -1.23 -9.99 -3.56
N LEU A 80 -1.13 -10.38 -4.82
CA LEU A 80 -2.30 -10.69 -5.61
C LEU A 80 -2.95 -11.96 -5.07
N ALA A 81 -4.29 -11.92 -4.96
CA ALA A 81 -5.05 -13.05 -4.43
C ALA A 81 -5.09 -14.23 -5.42
N VAL A 82 -5.09 -13.94 -6.73
CA VAL A 82 -5.16 -14.93 -7.77
C VAL A 82 -3.78 -15.13 -8.38
N GLY A 83 -3.39 -16.39 -8.56
CA GLY A 83 -2.12 -16.73 -9.17
C GLY A 83 -0.97 -16.94 -8.19
N GLY A 84 -1.04 -16.35 -7.00
CA GLY A 84 -0.04 -16.54 -5.93
C GLY A 84 1.33 -15.94 -6.21
N TRP A 85 1.52 -15.32 -7.35
CA TRP A 85 2.79 -14.74 -7.77
C TRP A 85 2.53 -13.38 -8.38
N GLY A 86 3.21 -12.45 -7.86
CA GLY A 86 2.98 -11.06 -8.18
C GLY A 86 2.43 -10.31 -6.99
N SER A 87 2.71 -9.05 -6.98
CA SER A 87 2.28 -8.16 -5.92
C SER A 87 1.98 -6.79 -6.52
N ALA A 88 1.21 -6.00 -5.81
CA ALA A 88 0.98 -4.60 -6.14
C ALA A 88 1.68 -3.74 -5.11
N ARG A 89 2.28 -2.67 -5.55
CA ARG A 89 2.95 -1.72 -4.68
C ARG A 89 2.32 -0.35 -4.83
N ALA A 90 2.28 0.37 -3.75
CA ALA A 90 1.85 1.76 -3.76
C ALA A 90 2.65 2.53 -2.73
N ALA A 91 2.93 3.77 -3.03
CA ALA A 91 3.61 4.66 -2.12
C ALA A 91 2.74 5.87 -1.87
N ALA A 92 2.77 6.38 -0.66
CA ALA A 92 2.06 7.59 -0.29
C ALA A 92 2.98 8.50 0.49
N ARG A 93 2.78 9.80 0.32
CA ARG A 93 3.50 10.83 1.03
C ARG A 93 2.51 11.66 1.82
N ALA A 94 2.78 11.84 3.09
CA ALA A 94 1.96 12.68 3.96
C ALA A 94 2.85 13.64 4.73
N GLY A 95 2.36 14.86 4.89
CA GLY A 95 3.08 15.89 5.60
C GLY A 95 2.36 17.22 5.48
N PRO A 96 2.95 18.30 6.02
CA PRO A 96 2.33 19.62 5.89
C PRO A 96 2.16 19.99 4.42
N THR A 97 0.98 20.45 4.07
CA THR A 97 0.70 20.85 2.71
C THR A 97 1.42 22.15 2.38
N LYS A 98 2.24 22.11 1.35
CA LYS A 98 2.84 23.32 0.82
C LYS A 98 1.99 23.83 -0.32
N HIS A 99 1.30 24.88 -0.08
CA HIS A 99 0.60 25.59 -1.13
C HIS A 99 1.46 26.71 -1.65
N ALA A 100 1.67 26.67 -2.91
CA ALA A 100 2.29 27.79 -3.58
C ALA A 100 1.28 28.93 -3.68
#